data_d361663961944a73bb0bb59007c00a8f
#
_entry.id   d361663961944a73bb0bb59007c00a8f
#
_cell.length_a   1.000
_cell.length_b   1.000
_cell.length_c   1.000
_cell.angle_alpha   90.00
_cell.angle_beta   90.00
_cell.angle_gamma   90.00
#
_symmetry.space_group_name_H-M   'P 1'
#
loop_
_entity.id
_entity.type
_entity.pdbx_description
1 polymer ?
#
loop_
_entity_poly.entity_id
_entity_poly.type
_entity_poly.pdbx_seq_one_letter_code
_entity_poly.pdbx_strand_id
1 'polypeptide(L)'
;MKKDTYNHVLKYTGLLGGVQVFYILMSIVRNKFTAMFIGAWGIGLVETYNRAVDLIANMTNFGIGFSAVRRLSELHEQGKEEAIRIYIRLIRSWALVTALFGTLICLLSAPLLSYWTLSDFHTTKGFVLVAPMVGILAITGGEVAILKGLQRLKQMAAISALGALVTMLLTIPGYWLLGLHGVIPVLLSTTAAVCLLNLYATTRDYPYRVGLRSMKLMKSGGHLLKLGGAYILAGTIGSGAELIVRSYVTNSTSLNRAGLYAVGVTLIVSYARLAFVAMDADFFPRLSAAGDDRKRRNNAINRQIDVLVLLMTPFLIAFALFLPIIVRVLYTSEFLPVVSMVLCGLSFMYFKAVYTPIAYLPLARGHSRLYLLMEFLYNVVFTVLVIVGYHVRGIVGAGIALSLANLFDLINISLVYARVYDFRFERRTLLRCIVQYALLVAGIGAATIANWGVKLLLGLPVLGLSLWFAWNLLRKKTNIVDKIKSVIGRKKQ
;
A
#
# COMPACT_ATOMS: atom_id res chain seq x y z
N MET A 1 15.19 -1.75 32.45
CA MET A 1 15.16 -2.04 30.98
C MET A 1 13.77 -2.09 30.35
N LYS A 2 12.70 -2.64 30.94
CA LYS A 2 11.38 -2.78 30.25
C LYS A 2 10.55 -1.49 30.08
N LYS A 3 10.71 -0.47 30.92
CA LYS A 3 9.92 0.78 30.88
C LYS A 3 10.38 1.74 29.80
N ASP A 4 11.69 1.82 29.56
CA ASP A 4 12.30 2.70 28.55
C ASP A 4 12.03 2.20 27.12
N THR A 5 12.07 0.88 26.90
CA THR A 5 11.76 0.28 25.59
C THR A 5 10.29 0.52 25.19
N TYR A 6 9.37 0.47 26.16
CA TYR A 6 7.95 0.70 25.90
C TYR A 6 7.64 2.17 25.58
N ASN A 7 8.24 3.11 26.32
CA ASN A 7 8.10 4.54 26.05
C ASN A 7 8.73 4.91 24.70
N HIS A 8 9.85 4.29 24.35
CA HIS A 8 10.50 4.46 23.06
C HIS A 8 9.60 4.01 21.91
N VAL A 9 9.03 2.80 21.99
CA VAL A 9 8.10 2.26 20.98
C VAL A 9 6.86 3.15 20.84
N LEU A 10 6.24 3.56 21.95
CA LEU A 10 5.05 4.43 21.92
C LEU A 10 5.34 5.79 21.28
N LYS A 11 6.49 6.39 21.58
CA LYS A 11 6.90 7.69 21.04
C LYS A 11 7.11 7.62 19.52
N TYR A 12 7.74 6.55 19.02
CA TYR A 12 7.98 6.39 17.58
C TYR A 12 6.73 5.96 16.82
N THR A 13 5.89 5.11 17.41
CA THR A 13 4.58 4.76 16.81
C THR A 13 3.69 5.99 16.71
N GLY A 14 3.67 6.84 17.74
CA GLY A 14 2.93 8.10 17.70
C GLY A 14 3.49 9.09 16.67
N LEU A 15 4.82 9.21 16.56
CA LEU A 15 5.47 10.05 15.56
C LEU A 15 5.16 9.58 14.13
N LEU A 16 5.33 8.29 13.85
CA LEU A 16 5.07 7.70 12.53
C LEU A 16 3.57 7.78 12.18
N GLY A 17 2.69 7.55 13.15
CA GLY A 17 1.25 7.73 12.97
C GLY A 17 0.87 9.17 12.65
N GLY A 18 1.44 10.15 13.35
CA GLY A 18 1.23 11.58 13.07
C GLY A 18 1.71 11.98 11.68
N VAL A 19 2.89 11.50 11.26
CA VAL A 19 3.41 11.73 9.89
C VAL A 19 2.49 11.09 8.85
N GLN A 20 1.95 9.91 9.12
CA GLN A 20 1.02 9.27 8.19
C GLN A 20 -0.29 10.05 8.03
N VAL A 21 -0.83 10.60 9.11
CA VAL A 21 -1.99 11.51 9.05
C VAL A 21 -1.65 12.76 8.23
N PHE A 22 -0.50 13.38 8.48
CA PHE A 22 -0.04 14.53 7.70
C PHE A 22 0.10 14.18 6.19
N TYR A 23 0.70 13.04 5.87
CA TYR A 23 0.82 12.55 4.49
C TYR A 23 -0.55 12.43 3.81
N ILE A 24 -1.55 11.88 4.52
CA ILE A 24 -2.92 11.76 4.01
C ILE A 24 -3.54 13.12 3.75
N LEU A 25 -3.41 14.07 4.69
CA LEU A 25 -3.93 15.43 4.51
C LEU A 25 -3.31 16.11 3.28
N MET A 26 -1.97 16.01 3.11
CA MET A 26 -1.30 16.55 1.94
C MET A 26 -1.74 15.85 0.64
N SER A 27 -1.97 14.53 0.67
CA SER A 27 -2.46 13.79 -0.48
C SER A 27 -3.90 14.14 -0.85
N ILE A 28 -4.75 14.44 0.13
CA ILE A 28 -6.12 14.92 -0.08
C ILE A 28 -6.10 16.25 -0.86
N VAL A 29 -5.33 17.21 -0.38
CA VAL A 29 -5.19 18.53 -1.04
C VAL A 29 -4.65 18.34 -2.45
N ARG A 30 -3.56 17.61 -2.60
CA ARG A 30 -2.96 17.32 -3.91
C ARG A 30 -3.95 16.66 -4.86
N ASN A 31 -4.67 15.62 -4.44
CA ASN A 31 -5.60 14.88 -5.28
C ASN A 31 -6.76 15.77 -5.75
N LYS A 32 -7.25 16.65 -4.88
CA LYS A 32 -8.29 17.65 -5.22
C LYS A 32 -7.83 18.54 -6.37
N PHE A 33 -6.68 19.18 -6.23
CA PHE A 33 -6.15 20.07 -7.24
C PHE A 33 -5.75 19.32 -8.53
N THR A 34 -5.18 18.13 -8.40
CA THR A 34 -4.91 17.26 -9.57
C THR A 34 -6.20 17.00 -10.35
N ALA A 35 -7.29 16.59 -9.66
CA ALA A 35 -8.57 16.35 -10.30
C ALA A 35 -9.17 17.61 -10.95
N MET A 36 -8.96 18.79 -10.34
CA MET A 36 -9.44 20.05 -10.89
C MET A 36 -8.70 20.48 -12.16
N PHE A 37 -7.38 20.27 -12.23
CA PHE A 37 -6.56 20.79 -13.31
C PHE A 37 -6.41 19.85 -14.50
N ILE A 38 -6.36 18.54 -14.27
CA ILE A 38 -6.14 17.55 -15.34
C ILE A 38 -7.31 16.57 -15.53
N GLY A 39 -8.35 16.62 -14.67
CA GLY A 39 -9.55 15.80 -14.79
C GLY A 39 -9.29 14.28 -14.71
N ALA A 40 -10.33 13.50 -15.02
CA ALA A 40 -10.23 12.05 -14.98
C ALA A 40 -9.31 11.49 -16.08
N TRP A 41 -9.27 12.13 -17.26
CA TRP A 41 -8.38 11.73 -18.34
C TRP A 41 -6.90 11.85 -17.94
N GLY A 42 -6.52 12.99 -17.36
CA GLY A 42 -5.15 13.22 -16.91
C GLY A 42 -4.74 12.28 -15.77
N ILE A 43 -5.63 12.00 -14.81
CA ILE A 43 -5.39 11.01 -13.75
C ILE A 43 -5.20 9.61 -14.36
N GLY A 44 -6.00 9.24 -15.37
CA GLY A 44 -5.83 7.99 -16.10
C GLY A 44 -4.44 7.85 -16.72
N LEU A 45 -3.95 8.91 -17.36
CA LEU A 45 -2.63 8.97 -17.98
C LEU A 45 -1.50 8.88 -16.93
N VAL A 46 -1.57 9.68 -15.85
CA VAL A 46 -0.61 9.65 -14.74
C VAL A 46 -0.48 8.25 -14.16
N GLU A 47 -1.62 7.60 -13.90
CA GLU A 47 -1.62 6.26 -13.32
C GLU A 47 -1.12 5.19 -14.30
N THR A 48 -1.38 5.34 -15.59
CA THR A 48 -0.84 4.43 -16.63
C THR A 48 0.68 4.48 -16.65
N TYR A 49 1.28 5.68 -16.66
CA TYR A 49 2.74 5.84 -16.58
C TYR A 49 3.29 5.29 -15.26
N ASN A 50 2.69 5.60 -14.12
CA ASN A 50 3.12 5.10 -12.82
C ASN A 50 3.13 3.56 -12.78
N ARG A 51 2.08 2.89 -13.27
CA ARG A 51 2.01 1.42 -13.24
C ARG A 51 3.02 0.75 -14.17
N ALA A 52 3.27 1.34 -15.35
CA ALA A 52 4.32 0.86 -16.24
C ALA A 52 5.71 1.00 -15.58
N VAL A 53 5.98 2.15 -14.98
CA VAL A 53 7.22 2.41 -14.24
C VAL A 53 7.35 1.46 -13.03
N ASP A 54 6.29 1.26 -12.25
CA ASP A 54 6.27 0.35 -11.10
C ASP A 54 6.57 -1.09 -11.51
N LEU A 55 5.99 -1.57 -12.63
CA LEU A 55 6.29 -2.92 -13.15
C LEU A 55 7.77 -3.08 -13.45
N ILE A 56 8.34 -2.17 -14.26
CA ILE A 56 9.76 -2.24 -14.65
C ILE A 56 10.66 -2.08 -13.42
N ALA A 57 10.32 -1.15 -12.50
CA ALA A 57 11.07 -0.93 -11.27
C ALA A 57 11.07 -2.20 -10.39
N ASN A 58 9.92 -2.86 -10.22
CA ASN A 58 9.82 -4.09 -9.43
C ASN A 58 10.59 -5.24 -10.08
N MET A 59 10.55 -5.37 -11.42
CA MET A 59 11.33 -6.39 -12.14
C MET A 59 12.85 -6.18 -12.01
N THR A 60 13.31 -4.93 -11.99
CA THR A 60 14.74 -4.59 -12.09
C THR A 60 15.41 -4.20 -10.76
N ASN A 61 14.64 -4.05 -9.68
CA ASN A 61 15.13 -3.64 -8.35
C ASN A 61 15.93 -4.75 -7.64
N PHE A 62 15.86 -6.00 -8.10
CA PHE A 62 16.54 -7.16 -7.51
C PHE A 62 16.38 -7.32 -5.99
N GLY A 63 15.34 -6.74 -5.39
CA GLY A 63 15.03 -6.85 -3.95
C GLY A 63 16.08 -6.22 -3.03
N ILE A 64 16.91 -5.31 -3.54
CA ILE A 64 17.96 -4.64 -2.77
C ILE A 64 17.38 -3.96 -1.52
N GLY A 65 16.24 -3.29 -1.67
CA GLY A 65 15.56 -2.61 -0.57
C GLY A 65 15.18 -3.52 0.60
N PHE A 66 14.93 -4.81 0.36
CA PHE A 66 14.61 -5.79 1.41
C PHE A 66 15.86 -6.44 2.00
N SER A 67 16.73 -6.95 1.11
CA SER A 67 17.92 -7.71 1.50
C SER A 67 18.95 -6.85 2.24
N ALA A 68 19.09 -5.59 1.83
CA ALA A 68 20.06 -4.66 2.41
C ALA A 68 19.70 -4.27 3.86
N VAL A 69 18.41 -4.10 4.17
CA VAL A 69 17.96 -3.68 5.50
C VAL A 69 18.42 -4.65 6.57
N ARG A 70 18.21 -5.95 6.37
CA ARG A 70 18.56 -6.98 7.36
C ARG A 70 20.04 -6.93 7.72
N ARG A 71 20.92 -7.01 6.70
CA ARG A 71 22.36 -7.05 6.93
C ARG A 71 22.91 -5.75 7.51
N LEU A 72 22.37 -4.62 7.07
CA LEU A 72 22.78 -3.32 7.60
C LEU A 72 22.35 -3.15 9.06
N SER A 73 21.16 -3.63 9.46
CA SER A 73 20.74 -3.62 10.87
C SER A 73 21.62 -4.49 11.74
N GLU A 74 22.02 -5.69 11.28
CA GLU A 74 22.96 -6.56 12.00
C GLU A 74 24.31 -5.86 12.24
N LEU A 75 24.85 -5.17 11.22
CA LEU A 75 26.11 -4.42 11.32
C LEU A 75 25.98 -3.21 12.26
N HIS A 76 24.85 -2.54 12.23
CA HIS A 76 24.57 -1.39 13.08
C HIS A 76 24.47 -1.80 14.55
N GLU A 77 23.78 -2.90 14.87
CA GLU A 77 23.72 -3.45 16.23
C GLU A 77 25.09 -3.89 16.77
N GLN A 78 25.98 -4.34 15.87
CA GLN A 78 27.35 -4.72 16.23
C GLN A 78 28.29 -3.53 16.37
N GLY A 79 27.87 -2.29 16.06
CA GLY A 79 28.69 -1.09 16.11
C GLY A 79 29.88 -1.07 15.14
N LYS A 80 29.85 -1.84 14.05
CA LYS A 80 30.96 -1.98 13.08
C LYS A 80 30.94 -0.89 12.02
N GLU A 81 31.34 0.32 12.35
CA GLU A 81 31.28 1.51 11.49
C GLU A 81 31.98 1.34 10.13
N GLU A 82 33.15 0.73 10.06
CA GLU A 82 33.84 0.48 8.79
C GLU A 82 33.02 -0.47 7.88
N ALA A 83 32.50 -1.55 8.45
CA ALA A 83 31.67 -2.50 7.71
C ALA A 83 30.38 -1.84 7.23
N ILE A 84 29.77 -0.96 8.01
CA ILE A 84 28.62 -0.15 7.63
C ILE A 84 28.94 0.71 6.40
N ARG A 85 30.06 1.45 6.41
CA ARG A 85 30.49 2.30 5.28
C ARG A 85 30.73 1.50 4.01
N ILE A 86 31.39 0.35 4.11
CA ILE A 86 31.63 -0.56 2.98
C ILE A 86 30.30 -1.09 2.44
N TYR A 87 29.38 -1.48 3.33
CA TYR A 87 28.10 -2.04 2.94
C TYR A 87 27.15 -1.00 2.31
N ILE A 88 27.14 0.24 2.83
CA ILE A 88 26.42 1.37 2.20
C ILE A 88 26.96 1.63 0.79
N ARG A 89 28.28 1.60 0.62
CA ARG A 89 28.89 1.73 -0.71
C ARG A 89 28.44 0.61 -1.67
N LEU A 90 28.32 -0.61 -1.16
CA LEU A 90 27.78 -1.75 -1.92
C LEU A 90 26.34 -1.53 -2.33
N ILE A 91 25.47 -1.11 -1.39
CA ILE A 91 24.03 -0.82 -1.67
C ILE A 91 23.91 0.24 -2.77
N ARG A 92 24.64 1.35 -2.66
CA ARG A 92 24.62 2.44 -3.67
C ARG A 92 25.14 1.99 -5.03
N SER A 93 26.19 1.16 -5.05
CA SER A 93 26.72 0.61 -6.29
C SER A 93 25.70 -0.26 -7.01
N TRP A 94 25.03 -1.15 -6.28
CA TRP A 94 23.97 -1.99 -6.85
C TRP A 94 22.72 -1.18 -7.21
N ALA A 95 22.32 -0.19 -6.40
CA ALA A 95 21.22 0.70 -6.73
C ALA A 95 21.47 1.47 -8.03
N LEU A 96 22.73 1.91 -8.30
CA LEU A 96 23.09 2.57 -9.54
C LEU A 96 23.07 1.60 -10.74
N VAL A 97 23.57 0.37 -10.57
CA VAL A 97 23.52 -0.66 -11.63
C VAL A 97 22.06 -0.97 -11.99
N THR A 98 21.21 -1.19 -10.98
CA THR A 98 19.77 -1.46 -11.21
C THR A 98 19.04 -0.25 -11.77
N ALA A 99 19.44 0.97 -11.41
CA ALA A 99 18.91 2.21 -11.98
C ALA A 99 19.18 2.30 -13.47
N LEU A 100 20.43 2.08 -13.89
CA LEU A 100 20.82 2.11 -15.31
C LEU A 100 20.14 0.97 -16.09
N PHE A 101 20.16 -0.24 -15.53
CA PHE A 101 19.55 -1.41 -16.15
C PHE A 101 18.03 -1.25 -16.29
N GLY A 102 17.33 -0.81 -15.23
CA GLY A 102 15.90 -0.59 -15.27
C GLY A 102 15.48 0.53 -16.21
N THR A 103 16.23 1.64 -16.22
CA THR A 103 16.00 2.73 -17.18
C THR A 103 16.17 2.24 -18.62
N LEU A 104 17.23 1.47 -18.89
CA LEU A 104 17.47 0.91 -20.23
C LEU A 104 16.34 -0.04 -20.66
N ILE A 105 15.92 -0.95 -19.78
CA ILE A 105 14.78 -1.83 -20.06
C ILE A 105 13.51 -1.02 -20.34
N CYS A 106 13.23 0.02 -19.54
CA CYS A 106 12.07 0.88 -19.74
C CYS A 106 12.13 1.60 -21.08
N LEU A 107 13.29 2.12 -21.48
CA LEU A 107 13.52 2.75 -22.78
C LEU A 107 13.28 1.76 -23.94
N LEU A 108 13.84 0.56 -23.84
CA LEU A 108 13.70 -0.47 -24.90
C LEU A 108 12.26 -1.00 -24.97
N SER A 109 11.56 -1.09 -23.85
CA SER A 109 10.17 -1.54 -23.80
C SER A 109 9.15 -0.42 -24.04
N ALA A 110 9.56 0.84 -24.17
CA ALA A 110 8.67 1.98 -24.34
C ALA A 110 7.66 1.84 -25.50
N PRO A 111 8.05 1.38 -26.72
CA PRO A 111 7.08 1.16 -27.79
C PRO A 111 6.05 0.08 -27.45
N LEU A 112 6.51 -1.02 -26.81
CA LEU A 112 5.65 -2.12 -26.38
C LEU A 112 4.69 -1.66 -25.30
N LEU A 113 5.16 -0.93 -24.28
CA LEU A 113 4.34 -0.36 -23.22
C LEU A 113 3.30 0.60 -23.77
N SER A 114 3.69 1.47 -24.73
CA SER A 114 2.79 2.42 -25.39
C SER A 114 1.65 1.69 -26.12
N TYR A 115 1.99 0.75 -26.98
CA TYR A 115 0.99 -0.02 -27.71
C TYR A 115 0.09 -0.85 -26.79
N TRP A 116 0.69 -1.52 -25.81
CA TRP A 116 -0.05 -2.40 -24.90
C TRP A 116 -1.00 -1.64 -23.97
N THR A 117 -0.58 -0.46 -23.45
CA THR A 117 -1.37 0.28 -22.46
C THR A 117 -2.34 1.29 -23.06
N LEU A 118 -1.99 1.89 -24.20
CA LEU A 118 -2.74 2.99 -24.81
C LEU A 118 -3.18 2.69 -26.27
N SER A 119 -2.87 1.51 -26.79
CA SER A 119 -3.14 1.07 -28.18
C SER A 119 -2.64 2.06 -29.24
N ASP A 120 -1.61 2.84 -28.89
CA ASP A 120 -1.08 3.89 -29.76
C ASP A 120 0.45 4.00 -29.63
N PHE A 121 1.14 3.93 -30.78
CA PHE A 121 2.60 4.13 -30.85
C PHE A 121 3.03 5.59 -30.75
N HIS A 122 2.15 6.56 -31.01
CA HIS A 122 2.49 7.97 -30.91
C HIS A 122 2.80 8.41 -29.49
N THR A 123 2.24 7.69 -28.49
CA THR A 123 2.50 7.92 -27.07
C THR A 123 3.83 7.35 -26.58
N THR A 124 4.60 6.63 -27.43
CA THR A 124 5.93 6.08 -27.09
C THR A 124 6.87 7.14 -26.51
N LYS A 125 6.84 8.38 -27.06
CA LYS A 125 7.65 9.49 -26.54
C LYS A 125 7.40 9.75 -25.05
N GLY A 126 6.16 9.59 -24.60
CA GLY A 126 5.80 9.73 -23.17
C GLY A 126 6.49 8.68 -22.30
N PHE A 127 6.48 7.40 -22.72
CA PHE A 127 7.15 6.31 -22.00
C PHE A 127 8.67 6.45 -22.00
N VAL A 128 9.27 6.93 -23.10
CA VAL A 128 10.70 7.27 -23.16
C VAL A 128 11.04 8.38 -22.16
N LEU A 129 10.23 9.42 -22.09
CA LEU A 129 10.46 10.54 -21.17
C LEU A 129 10.28 10.16 -19.69
N VAL A 130 9.39 9.22 -19.35
CA VAL A 130 9.22 8.76 -17.96
C VAL A 130 10.22 7.65 -17.57
N ALA A 131 10.94 7.05 -18.51
CA ALA A 131 11.89 5.97 -18.24
C ALA A 131 12.94 6.32 -17.14
N PRO A 132 13.48 7.56 -17.03
CA PRO A 132 14.39 7.92 -15.94
C PRO A 132 13.78 7.75 -14.54
N MET A 133 12.44 7.77 -14.40
CA MET A 133 11.79 7.53 -13.11
C MET A 133 12.17 6.17 -12.53
N VAL A 134 12.31 5.13 -13.36
CA VAL A 134 12.73 3.79 -12.91
C VAL A 134 14.09 3.85 -12.22
N GLY A 135 15.05 4.55 -12.82
CA GLY A 135 16.38 4.75 -12.24
C GLY A 135 16.34 5.56 -10.94
N ILE A 136 15.59 6.65 -10.92
CA ILE A 136 15.42 7.49 -9.73
C ILE A 136 14.77 6.69 -8.59
N LEU A 137 13.75 5.85 -8.87
CA LEU A 137 13.12 4.98 -7.88
C LEU A 137 14.08 3.92 -7.34
N ALA A 138 14.95 3.34 -8.18
CA ALA A 138 15.95 2.37 -7.74
C ALA A 138 16.97 3.00 -6.77
N ILE A 139 17.47 4.21 -7.08
CA ILE A 139 18.37 4.98 -6.19
C ILE A 139 17.64 5.31 -4.88
N THR A 140 16.41 5.83 -4.96
CA THR A 140 15.60 6.15 -3.78
C THR A 140 15.40 4.92 -2.89
N GLY A 141 15.10 3.76 -3.49
CA GLY A 141 14.93 2.48 -2.78
C GLY A 141 16.20 2.07 -2.02
N GLY A 142 17.38 2.28 -2.60
CA GLY A 142 18.68 2.07 -1.94
C GLY A 142 18.88 2.98 -0.72
N GLU A 143 18.63 4.28 -0.85
CA GLU A 143 18.78 5.25 0.25
C GLU A 143 17.75 5.02 1.38
N VAL A 144 16.50 4.68 1.03
CA VAL A 144 15.47 4.27 2.01
C VAL A 144 15.89 3.00 2.75
N ALA A 145 16.51 2.03 2.07
CA ALA A 145 17.02 0.81 2.71
C ALA A 145 18.16 1.13 3.70
N ILE A 146 19.01 2.10 3.38
CA ILE A 146 20.08 2.60 4.29
C ILE A 146 19.45 3.20 5.55
N LEU A 147 18.47 4.10 5.42
CA LEU A 147 17.78 4.70 6.57
C LEU A 147 17.10 3.67 7.46
N LYS A 148 16.43 2.68 6.84
CA LYS A 148 15.78 1.57 7.56
C LYS A 148 16.79 0.70 8.28
N GLY A 149 17.87 0.32 7.62
CA GLY A 149 18.91 -0.53 8.18
C GLY A 149 19.68 0.13 9.33
N LEU A 150 19.85 1.45 9.28
CA LEU A 150 20.42 2.25 10.36
C LEU A 150 19.40 2.64 11.45
N GLN A 151 18.15 2.16 11.36
CA GLN A 151 17.05 2.42 12.30
C GLN A 151 16.77 3.93 12.53
N ARG A 152 16.99 4.76 11.49
CA ARG A 152 16.83 6.22 11.57
C ARG A 152 15.38 6.66 11.40
N LEU A 153 14.49 6.18 12.26
CA LEU A 153 13.05 6.37 12.16
C LEU A 153 12.61 7.84 12.17
N LYS A 154 13.29 8.71 12.94
CA LYS A 154 12.97 10.16 12.95
C LYS A 154 13.28 10.82 11.61
N GLN A 155 14.42 10.50 10.99
CA GLN A 155 14.78 11.04 9.68
C GLN A 155 13.83 10.54 8.60
N MET A 156 13.46 9.26 8.63
CA MET A 156 12.46 8.71 7.71
C MET A 156 11.10 9.41 7.84
N ALA A 157 10.64 9.67 9.06
CA ALA A 157 9.41 10.40 9.32
C ALA A 157 9.48 11.83 8.76
N ALA A 158 10.58 12.55 9.00
CA ALA A 158 10.79 13.90 8.49
C ALA A 158 10.83 13.93 6.96
N ILE A 159 11.57 12.99 6.32
CA ILE A 159 11.64 12.89 4.85
C ILE A 159 10.27 12.57 4.27
N SER A 160 9.49 11.69 4.88
CA SER A 160 8.14 11.36 4.42
C SER A 160 7.22 12.59 4.48
N ALA A 161 7.27 13.36 5.56
CA ALA A 161 6.49 14.58 5.71
C ALA A 161 6.92 15.67 4.70
N LEU A 162 8.23 15.93 4.60
CA LEU A 162 8.78 16.89 3.63
C LEU A 162 8.52 16.44 2.20
N GLY A 163 8.66 15.15 1.90
CA GLY A 163 8.36 14.58 0.59
C GLY A 163 6.91 14.79 0.18
N ALA A 164 5.95 14.58 1.12
CA ALA A 164 4.55 14.86 0.85
C ALA A 164 4.29 16.34 0.55
N LEU A 165 4.91 17.25 1.34
CA LEU A 165 4.80 18.69 1.14
C LEU A 165 5.41 19.12 -0.21
N VAL A 166 6.63 18.70 -0.51
CA VAL A 166 7.34 19.05 -1.75
C VAL A 166 6.60 18.48 -2.96
N THR A 167 6.11 17.23 -2.88
CA THR A 167 5.29 16.65 -3.95
C THR A 167 4.02 17.47 -4.19
N MET A 168 3.33 17.91 -3.16
CA MET A 168 2.17 18.79 -3.28
C MET A 168 2.53 20.13 -3.92
N LEU A 169 3.61 20.78 -3.45
CA LEU A 169 4.07 22.08 -3.95
C LEU A 169 4.56 22.03 -5.41
N LEU A 170 5.04 20.89 -5.89
CA LEU A 170 5.42 20.71 -7.30
C LEU A 170 4.22 20.33 -8.16
N THR A 171 3.32 19.48 -7.64
CA THR A 171 2.18 18.96 -8.40
C THR A 171 1.14 20.07 -8.69
N ILE A 172 0.78 20.88 -7.69
CA ILE A 172 -0.28 21.87 -7.83
C ILE A 172 0.10 22.95 -8.85
N PRO A 173 1.24 23.67 -8.73
CA PRO A 173 1.62 24.67 -9.73
C PRO A 173 1.93 24.03 -11.08
N GLY A 174 2.53 22.83 -11.10
CA GLY A 174 2.87 22.13 -12.32
C GLY A 174 1.64 21.83 -13.19
N TYR A 175 0.56 21.33 -12.59
CA TYR A 175 -0.68 21.07 -13.31
C TYR A 175 -1.50 22.35 -13.56
N TRP A 176 -1.43 23.34 -12.67
CA TRP A 176 -2.09 24.62 -12.89
C TRP A 176 -1.51 25.39 -14.08
N LEU A 177 -0.18 25.42 -14.22
CA LEU A 177 0.50 26.14 -15.30
C LEU A 177 0.51 25.38 -16.65
N LEU A 178 0.72 24.05 -16.60
CA LEU A 178 0.97 23.25 -17.80
C LEU A 178 -0.22 22.34 -18.17
N GLY A 179 -1.23 22.21 -17.31
CA GLY A 179 -2.37 21.31 -17.55
C GLY A 179 -1.91 19.88 -17.82
N LEU A 180 -2.43 19.27 -18.89
CA LEU A 180 -2.07 17.91 -19.32
C LEU A 180 -0.63 17.77 -19.79
N HIS A 181 -0.02 18.83 -20.36
CA HIS A 181 1.40 18.82 -20.74
C HIS A 181 2.32 18.72 -19.51
N GLY A 182 1.82 19.08 -18.34
CA GLY A 182 2.52 18.97 -17.06
C GLY A 182 2.66 17.54 -16.53
N VAL A 183 1.96 16.54 -17.09
CA VAL A 183 1.95 15.18 -16.54
C VAL A 183 3.36 14.62 -16.40
N ILE A 184 4.14 14.59 -17.46
CA ILE A 184 5.51 14.04 -17.46
C ILE A 184 6.48 14.90 -16.62
N PRO A 185 6.56 16.23 -16.82
CA PRO A 185 7.42 17.07 -15.99
C PRO A 185 7.14 16.98 -14.49
N VAL A 186 5.86 16.93 -14.10
CA VAL A 186 5.46 16.80 -12.68
C VAL A 186 5.85 15.42 -12.12
N LEU A 187 5.63 14.35 -12.87
CA LEU A 187 6.05 13.01 -12.44
C LEU A 187 7.56 12.92 -12.21
N LEU A 188 8.35 13.44 -13.16
CA LEU A 188 9.81 13.45 -13.05
C LEU A 188 10.29 14.32 -11.90
N SER A 189 9.79 15.56 -11.80
CA SER A 189 10.23 16.52 -10.78
C SER A 189 9.86 16.05 -9.36
N THR A 190 8.67 15.49 -9.16
CA THR A 190 8.26 14.96 -7.86
C THR A 190 9.08 13.73 -7.46
N THR A 191 9.31 12.81 -8.39
CA THR A 191 10.14 11.63 -8.13
C THR A 191 11.59 12.01 -7.85
N ALA A 192 12.15 12.95 -8.61
CA ALA A 192 13.50 13.46 -8.39
C ALA A 192 13.62 14.21 -7.05
N ALA A 193 12.65 15.03 -6.69
CA ALA A 193 12.66 15.76 -5.42
C ALA A 193 12.65 14.83 -4.21
N VAL A 194 11.83 13.77 -4.24
CA VAL A 194 11.81 12.75 -3.18
C VAL A 194 13.16 12.00 -3.11
N CYS A 195 13.76 11.70 -4.26
CA CYS A 195 15.10 11.10 -4.33
C CYS A 195 16.15 12.00 -3.69
N LEU A 196 16.16 13.28 -4.05
CA LEU A 196 17.12 14.27 -3.50
C LEU A 196 16.97 14.42 -1.98
N LEU A 197 15.75 14.43 -1.45
CA LEU A 197 15.51 14.46 -0.01
C LEU A 197 16.12 13.23 0.71
N ASN A 198 15.94 12.02 0.13
CA ASN A 198 16.55 10.81 0.69
C ASN A 198 18.08 10.84 0.59
N LEU A 199 18.61 11.24 -0.55
CA LEU A 199 20.04 11.41 -0.75
C LEU A 199 20.64 12.42 0.24
N TYR A 200 20.03 13.60 0.38
CA TYR A 200 20.48 14.62 1.33
C TYR A 200 20.56 14.07 2.76
N ALA A 201 19.54 13.36 3.20
CA ALA A 201 19.51 12.84 4.56
C ALA A 201 20.55 11.75 4.83
N THR A 202 20.89 10.93 3.84
CA THR A 202 21.86 9.84 4.01
C THR A 202 23.29 10.30 3.75
N THR A 203 23.51 11.24 2.81
CA THR A 203 24.84 11.73 2.44
C THR A 203 25.46 12.63 3.49
N ARG A 204 24.64 13.24 4.35
CA ARG A 204 25.09 14.07 5.46
C ARG A 204 26.03 13.30 6.41
N ASP A 205 25.73 12.01 6.67
CA ASP A 205 26.51 11.18 7.59
C ASP A 205 27.43 10.19 6.86
N TYR A 206 27.00 9.75 5.68
CA TYR A 206 27.75 8.82 4.83
C TYR A 206 27.88 9.40 3.42
N PRO A 207 29.01 10.08 3.08
CA PRO A 207 29.22 10.67 1.75
C PRO A 207 28.92 9.72 0.62
N TYR A 208 28.33 10.23 -0.47
CA TYR A 208 27.93 9.38 -1.60
C TYR A 208 29.17 8.80 -2.28
N ARG A 209 29.38 7.52 -2.13
CA ARG A 209 30.50 6.79 -2.73
C ARG A 209 29.98 5.50 -3.37
N VAL A 210 30.41 5.22 -4.57
CA VAL A 210 30.15 3.98 -5.32
C VAL A 210 31.44 3.22 -5.58
N GLY A 211 31.35 1.90 -5.72
CA GLY A 211 32.51 1.04 -5.91
C GLY A 211 32.39 0.12 -7.12
N LEU A 212 31.90 0.62 -8.26
CA LEU A 212 31.67 -0.17 -9.48
C LEU A 212 32.93 -0.87 -10.02
N ARG A 213 34.11 -0.25 -9.84
CA ARG A 213 35.39 -0.84 -10.27
C ARG A 213 35.87 -2.01 -9.40
N SER A 214 35.33 -2.19 -8.19
CA SER A 214 35.73 -3.28 -7.29
C SER A 214 34.95 -4.55 -7.56
N MET A 215 35.51 -5.44 -8.38
CA MET A 215 34.91 -6.74 -8.69
C MET A 215 34.62 -7.57 -7.43
N LYS A 216 35.47 -7.50 -6.40
CA LYS A 216 35.24 -8.15 -5.08
C LYS A 216 33.97 -7.62 -4.40
N LEU A 217 33.80 -6.28 -4.40
CA LEU A 217 32.62 -5.63 -3.81
C LEU A 217 31.35 -6.03 -4.57
N MET A 218 31.37 -5.99 -5.90
CA MET A 218 30.23 -6.36 -6.73
C MET A 218 29.84 -7.84 -6.56
N LYS A 219 30.82 -8.77 -6.55
CA LYS A 219 30.55 -10.20 -6.32
C LYS A 219 29.96 -10.47 -4.94
N SER A 220 30.37 -9.75 -3.89
CA SER A 220 29.79 -9.88 -2.56
C SER A 220 28.31 -9.49 -2.48
N GLY A 221 27.82 -8.68 -3.44
CA GLY A 221 26.41 -8.31 -3.57
C GLY A 221 25.51 -9.40 -4.18
N GLY A 222 26.06 -10.46 -4.77
CA GLY A 222 25.28 -11.56 -5.31
C GLY A 222 24.38 -12.26 -4.29
N HIS A 223 24.74 -12.21 -3.01
CA HIS A 223 23.90 -12.72 -1.92
C HIS A 223 22.64 -11.85 -1.69
N LEU A 224 22.72 -10.55 -1.95
CA LEU A 224 21.56 -9.64 -1.89
C LEU A 224 20.47 -10.08 -2.87
N LEU A 225 20.87 -10.51 -4.07
CA LEU A 225 19.96 -10.95 -5.14
C LEU A 225 19.20 -12.24 -4.77
N LYS A 226 19.87 -13.19 -4.12
CA LYS A 226 19.25 -14.47 -3.73
C LYS A 226 18.16 -14.28 -2.65
N LEU A 227 18.40 -13.40 -1.68
CA LEU A 227 17.45 -13.14 -0.59
C LEU A 227 16.22 -12.35 -1.07
N GLY A 228 16.39 -11.48 -2.08
CA GLY A 228 15.32 -10.64 -2.63
C GLY A 228 14.42 -11.34 -3.65
N GLY A 229 14.81 -12.50 -4.20
CA GLY A 229 14.15 -13.10 -5.35
C GLY A 229 12.65 -13.37 -5.20
N ALA A 230 12.23 -13.92 -4.07
CA ALA A 230 10.81 -14.15 -3.79
C ALA A 230 10.00 -12.85 -3.68
N TYR A 231 10.58 -11.83 -3.07
CA TYR A 231 9.95 -10.51 -2.93
C TYR A 231 9.80 -9.80 -4.27
N ILE A 232 10.83 -9.91 -5.15
CA ILE A 232 10.79 -9.39 -6.51
C ILE A 232 9.67 -10.04 -7.31
N LEU A 233 9.61 -11.38 -7.29
CA LEU A 233 8.60 -12.12 -8.03
C LEU A 233 7.19 -11.73 -7.58
N ALA A 234 6.93 -11.65 -6.27
CA ALA A 234 5.64 -11.22 -5.74
C ALA A 234 5.29 -9.79 -6.20
N GLY A 235 6.22 -8.84 -6.07
CA GLY A 235 6.03 -7.46 -6.48
C GLY A 235 5.80 -7.34 -8.00
N THR A 236 6.54 -8.08 -8.81
CA THR A 236 6.40 -8.10 -10.27
C THR A 236 5.05 -8.67 -10.70
N ILE A 237 4.62 -9.77 -10.09
CA ILE A 237 3.31 -10.39 -10.36
C ILE A 237 2.19 -9.40 -10.04
N GLY A 238 2.23 -8.76 -8.86
CA GLY A 238 1.22 -7.78 -8.46
C GLY A 238 1.19 -6.56 -9.38
N SER A 239 2.34 -5.95 -9.67
CA SER A 239 2.42 -4.80 -10.60
C SER A 239 2.01 -5.17 -12.02
N GLY A 240 2.34 -6.38 -12.47
CA GLY A 240 1.91 -6.90 -13.77
C GLY A 240 0.39 -7.06 -13.85
N ALA A 241 -0.22 -7.67 -12.83
CA ALA A 241 -1.66 -7.82 -12.75
C ALA A 241 -2.40 -6.47 -12.80
N GLU A 242 -1.92 -5.48 -12.03
CA GLU A 242 -2.50 -4.13 -12.05
C GLU A 242 -2.34 -3.44 -13.41
N LEU A 243 -1.18 -3.59 -14.07
CA LEU A 243 -0.95 -3.01 -15.39
C LEU A 243 -1.85 -3.66 -16.44
N ILE A 244 -2.01 -4.99 -16.42
CA ILE A 244 -2.90 -5.73 -17.34
C ILE A 244 -4.33 -5.23 -17.21
N VAL A 245 -4.86 -5.14 -15.98
CA VAL A 245 -6.22 -4.65 -15.74
C VAL A 245 -6.39 -3.22 -16.24
N ARG A 246 -5.44 -2.32 -15.94
CA ARG A 246 -5.52 -0.92 -16.39
C ARG A 246 -5.44 -0.79 -17.90
N SER A 247 -4.52 -1.53 -18.53
CA SER A 247 -4.42 -1.57 -20.00
C SER A 247 -5.73 -2.02 -20.63
N TYR A 248 -6.36 -3.05 -20.07
CA TYR A 248 -7.67 -3.52 -20.52
C TYR A 248 -8.73 -2.42 -20.40
N VAL A 249 -8.84 -1.76 -19.24
CA VAL A 249 -9.83 -0.69 -19.01
C VAL A 249 -9.60 0.48 -19.97
N THR A 250 -8.35 0.89 -20.17
CA THR A 250 -8.00 2.00 -21.07
C THR A 250 -8.36 1.67 -22.52
N ASN A 251 -7.95 0.49 -22.99
CA ASN A 251 -8.12 0.09 -24.39
C ASN A 251 -9.56 -0.31 -24.74
N SER A 252 -10.33 -0.82 -23.75
CA SER A 252 -11.73 -1.21 -23.97
C SER A 252 -12.69 -0.01 -24.01
N THR A 253 -12.30 1.14 -23.43
CA THR A 253 -13.21 2.28 -23.32
C THR A 253 -12.50 3.63 -23.55
N SER A 254 -11.81 4.17 -22.55
CA SER A 254 -11.11 5.46 -22.65
C SER A 254 -10.21 5.70 -21.44
N LEU A 255 -9.22 6.59 -21.59
CA LEU A 255 -8.40 7.10 -20.49
C LEU A 255 -9.22 7.75 -19.36
N ASN A 256 -10.35 8.39 -19.69
CA ASN A 256 -11.26 8.96 -18.70
C ASN A 256 -11.81 7.87 -17.76
N ARG A 257 -12.25 6.74 -18.32
CA ARG A 257 -12.72 5.60 -17.52
C ARG A 257 -11.62 4.91 -16.74
N ALA A 258 -10.41 4.86 -17.28
CA ALA A 258 -9.23 4.39 -16.55
C ALA A 258 -8.91 5.30 -15.35
N GLY A 259 -9.06 6.62 -15.49
CA GLY A 259 -8.94 7.57 -14.40
C GLY A 259 -10.00 7.36 -13.32
N LEU A 260 -11.26 7.16 -13.71
CA LEU A 260 -12.34 6.83 -12.75
C LEU A 260 -12.04 5.51 -12.02
N TYR A 261 -11.62 4.47 -12.74
CA TYR A 261 -11.20 3.20 -12.14
C TYR A 261 -10.05 3.39 -11.14
N ALA A 262 -9.02 4.17 -11.52
CA ALA A 262 -7.89 4.47 -10.66
C ALA A 262 -8.29 5.15 -9.35
N VAL A 263 -9.16 6.16 -9.44
CA VAL A 263 -9.71 6.87 -8.27
C VAL A 263 -10.55 5.91 -7.42
N GLY A 264 -11.38 5.05 -8.04
CA GLY A 264 -12.16 4.03 -7.34
C GLY A 264 -11.30 3.08 -6.53
N VAL A 265 -10.25 2.51 -7.13
CA VAL A 265 -9.27 1.66 -6.44
C VAL A 265 -8.58 2.42 -5.32
N THR A 266 -8.16 3.66 -5.55
CA THR A 266 -7.53 4.49 -4.51
C THR A 266 -8.46 4.72 -3.32
N LEU A 267 -9.74 5.01 -3.54
CA LEU A 267 -10.73 5.19 -2.49
C LEU A 267 -10.99 3.90 -1.69
N ILE A 268 -11.03 2.75 -2.37
CA ILE A 268 -11.21 1.45 -1.72
C ILE A 268 -9.98 1.08 -0.87
N VAL A 269 -8.77 1.23 -1.41
CA VAL A 269 -7.54 0.65 -0.84
C VAL A 269 -6.81 1.59 0.09
N SER A 270 -6.61 2.86 -0.31
CA SER A 270 -5.62 3.73 0.35
C SER A 270 -6.03 4.20 1.73
N TYR A 271 -7.30 4.55 1.93
CA TYR A 271 -7.75 5.10 3.22
C TYR A 271 -7.89 4.03 4.31
N ALA A 272 -8.23 2.81 3.94
CA ALA A 272 -8.30 1.69 4.86
C ALA A 272 -6.91 1.12 5.24
N ARG A 273 -5.87 1.42 4.45
CA ARG A 273 -4.51 0.91 4.64
C ARG A 273 -3.90 1.26 5.99
N LEU A 274 -4.31 2.37 6.60
CA LEU A 274 -3.81 2.80 7.92
C LEU A 274 -3.97 1.73 9.01
N ALA A 275 -5.10 1.03 9.02
CA ALA A 275 -5.36 -0.03 9.99
C ALA A 275 -4.37 -1.19 9.84
N PHE A 276 -3.97 -1.50 8.60
CA PHE A 276 -3.01 -2.57 8.33
C PHE A 276 -1.58 -2.19 8.68
N VAL A 277 -1.15 -0.96 8.42
CA VAL A 277 0.20 -0.48 8.80
C VAL A 277 0.42 -0.57 10.31
N ALA A 278 -0.59 -0.18 11.10
CA ALA A 278 -0.52 -0.31 12.56
C ALA A 278 -0.44 -1.78 13.01
N MET A 279 -1.15 -2.67 12.31
CA MET A 279 -1.11 -4.10 12.58
C MET A 279 0.27 -4.71 12.26
N ASP A 280 0.86 -4.38 11.12
CA ASP A 280 2.11 -4.98 10.63
C ASP A 280 3.24 -4.79 11.64
N ALA A 281 3.31 -3.63 12.28
CA ALA A 281 4.36 -3.30 13.23
C ALA A 281 4.33 -4.14 14.52
N ASP A 282 3.14 -4.56 14.99
CA ASP A 282 2.96 -5.25 16.27
C ASP A 282 2.64 -6.74 16.10
N PHE A 283 1.79 -7.09 15.13
CA PHE A 283 1.28 -8.44 14.99
C PHE A 283 2.31 -9.43 14.42
N PHE A 284 3.06 -9.03 13.38
CA PHE A 284 4.01 -9.93 12.72
C PHE A 284 5.12 -10.45 13.65
N PRO A 285 5.77 -9.63 14.48
CA PRO A 285 6.72 -10.11 15.47
C PRO A 285 6.10 -11.07 16.50
N ARG A 286 4.87 -10.80 16.95
CA ARG A 286 4.15 -11.68 17.91
C ARG A 286 3.78 -13.01 17.28
N LEU A 287 3.38 -13.03 16.02
CA LEU A 287 3.08 -14.25 15.28
C LEU A 287 4.34 -15.10 15.09
N SER A 288 5.44 -14.46 14.70
CA SER A 288 6.74 -15.13 14.54
C SER A 288 7.26 -15.72 15.85
N ALA A 289 7.08 -15.01 16.98
CA ALA A 289 7.47 -15.48 18.32
C ALA A 289 6.59 -16.63 18.85
N ALA A 290 5.41 -16.87 18.29
CA ALA A 290 4.56 -18.00 18.64
C ALA A 290 5.15 -19.35 18.16
N GLY A 291 6.09 -19.33 17.22
CA GLY A 291 6.83 -20.50 16.75
C GLY A 291 5.92 -21.66 16.32
N ASP A 292 6.20 -22.87 16.84
CA ASP A 292 5.46 -24.09 16.53
C ASP A 292 4.20 -24.31 17.38
N ASP A 293 3.98 -23.49 18.41
CA ASP A 293 2.78 -23.60 19.25
C ASP A 293 1.53 -23.24 18.46
N ARG A 294 0.83 -24.26 17.99
CA ARG A 294 -0.41 -24.16 17.23
C ARG A 294 -1.50 -23.35 17.95
N LYS A 295 -1.70 -23.62 19.24
CA LYS A 295 -2.76 -22.99 20.02
C LYS A 295 -2.50 -21.49 20.22
N ARG A 296 -1.25 -21.14 20.55
CA ARG A 296 -0.81 -19.76 20.70
C ARG A 296 -0.91 -18.97 19.40
N ARG A 297 -0.52 -19.60 18.27
CA ARG A 297 -0.57 -19.05 16.92
C ARG A 297 -2.03 -18.78 16.49
N ASN A 298 -2.91 -19.79 16.59
CA ASN A 298 -4.32 -19.65 16.22
C ASN A 298 -5.03 -18.59 17.08
N ASN A 299 -4.77 -18.55 18.39
CA ASN A 299 -5.33 -17.54 19.27
C ASN A 299 -4.85 -16.12 18.90
N ALA A 300 -3.56 -15.97 18.52
CA ALA A 300 -3.03 -14.66 18.10
C ALA A 300 -3.71 -14.18 16.80
N ILE A 301 -3.89 -15.07 15.81
CA ILE A 301 -4.55 -14.75 14.55
C ILE A 301 -6.02 -14.40 14.77
N ASN A 302 -6.79 -15.23 15.47
CA ASN A 302 -8.21 -14.98 15.73
C ASN A 302 -8.45 -13.67 16.50
N ARG A 303 -7.59 -13.37 17.49
CA ARG A 303 -7.67 -12.08 18.21
C ARG A 303 -7.37 -10.88 17.29
N GLN A 304 -6.43 -11.04 16.38
CA GLN A 304 -6.09 -9.97 15.43
C GLN A 304 -7.22 -9.74 14.42
N ILE A 305 -7.83 -10.80 13.91
CA ILE A 305 -9.03 -10.72 13.06
C ILE A 305 -10.15 -9.98 13.79
N ASP A 306 -10.46 -10.36 15.03
CA ASP A 306 -11.47 -9.67 15.85
C ASP A 306 -11.22 -8.15 15.90
N VAL A 307 -9.99 -7.74 16.20
CA VAL A 307 -9.64 -6.30 16.32
C VAL A 307 -9.82 -5.59 14.99
N LEU A 308 -9.30 -6.16 13.90
CA LEU A 308 -9.39 -5.54 12.58
C LEU A 308 -10.84 -5.41 12.10
N VAL A 309 -11.63 -6.47 12.21
CA VAL A 309 -13.02 -6.47 11.77
C VAL A 309 -13.86 -5.48 12.58
N LEU A 310 -13.66 -5.41 13.89
CA LEU A 310 -14.37 -4.48 14.77
C LEU A 310 -14.02 -3.02 14.50
N LEU A 311 -12.81 -2.72 14.08
CA LEU A 311 -12.39 -1.36 13.72
C LEU A 311 -12.80 -0.99 12.30
N MET A 312 -12.62 -1.92 11.35
CA MET A 312 -12.85 -1.66 9.94
C MET A 312 -14.33 -1.52 9.59
N THR A 313 -15.20 -2.34 10.18
CA THR A 313 -16.61 -2.33 9.79
C THR A 313 -17.30 -0.99 10.02
N PRO A 314 -17.28 -0.37 11.22
CA PRO A 314 -17.91 0.94 11.40
C PRO A 314 -17.25 2.02 10.55
N PHE A 315 -15.94 1.95 10.32
CA PHE A 315 -15.23 2.86 9.41
C PHE A 315 -15.76 2.73 7.98
N LEU A 316 -15.89 1.50 7.45
CA LEU A 316 -16.39 1.26 6.09
C LEU A 316 -17.87 1.65 5.95
N ILE A 317 -18.71 1.45 6.97
CA ILE A 317 -20.11 1.90 6.96
C ILE A 317 -20.18 3.42 6.92
N ALA A 318 -19.44 4.11 7.79
CA ALA A 318 -19.38 5.57 7.78
C ALA A 318 -18.87 6.09 6.42
N PHE A 319 -17.81 5.48 5.89
CA PHE A 319 -17.25 5.82 4.58
C PHE A 319 -18.30 5.64 3.46
N ALA A 320 -19.07 4.54 3.47
CA ALA A 320 -20.13 4.28 2.49
C ALA A 320 -21.22 5.34 2.54
N LEU A 321 -21.71 5.70 3.74
CA LEU A 321 -22.80 6.67 3.92
C LEU A 321 -22.42 8.06 3.42
N PHE A 322 -21.19 8.50 3.68
CA PHE A 322 -20.69 9.83 3.31
C PHE A 322 -19.91 9.85 1.99
N LEU A 323 -19.82 8.73 1.28
CA LEU A 323 -19.00 8.59 0.08
C LEU A 323 -19.23 9.66 -1.00
N PRO A 324 -20.47 10.06 -1.36
CA PRO A 324 -20.67 11.12 -2.34
C PRO A 324 -20.08 12.46 -1.91
N ILE A 325 -20.12 12.78 -0.61
CA ILE A 325 -19.50 13.99 -0.06
C ILE A 325 -17.98 13.86 -0.11
N ILE A 326 -17.46 12.71 0.31
CA ILE A 326 -16.02 12.42 0.29
C ILE A 326 -15.46 12.56 -1.13
N VAL A 327 -16.14 12.02 -2.14
CA VAL A 327 -15.72 12.15 -3.54
C VAL A 327 -15.71 13.61 -3.99
N ARG A 328 -16.72 14.41 -3.64
CA ARG A 328 -16.75 15.85 -3.99
C ARG A 328 -15.66 16.64 -3.28
N VAL A 329 -15.33 16.30 -2.04
CA VAL A 329 -14.28 16.99 -1.27
C VAL A 329 -12.90 16.61 -1.79
N LEU A 330 -12.63 15.31 -2.01
CA LEU A 330 -11.33 14.80 -2.42
C LEU A 330 -11.01 15.01 -3.91
N TYR A 331 -12.06 15.03 -4.74
CA TYR A 331 -11.98 15.16 -6.20
C TYR A 331 -12.98 16.23 -6.68
N THR A 332 -13.57 16.04 -7.86
CA THR A 332 -14.59 16.91 -8.43
C THR A 332 -15.90 16.14 -8.66
N SER A 333 -16.96 16.83 -9.06
CA SER A 333 -18.25 16.20 -9.41
C SER A 333 -18.15 15.23 -10.59
N GLU A 334 -17.15 15.40 -11.47
CA GLU A 334 -16.84 14.49 -12.57
C GLU A 334 -16.60 13.05 -12.09
N PHE A 335 -16.11 12.89 -10.84
CA PHE A 335 -15.78 11.59 -10.26
C PHE A 335 -16.95 10.92 -9.51
N LEU A 336 -18.13 11.52 -9.47
CA LEU A 336 -19.31 10.91 -8.83
C LEU A 336 -19.68 9.51 -9.37
N PRO A 337 -19.51 9.18 -10.66
CA PRO A 337 -19.75 7.82 -11.17
C PRO A 337 -18.95 6.73 -10.43
N VAL A 338 -17.84 7.10 -9.76
CA VAL A 338 -17.00 6.18 -8.98
C VAL A 338 -17.71 5.67 -7.71
N VAL A 339 -18.72 6.41 -7.22
CA VAL A 339 -19.44 6.06 -5.98
C VAL A 339 -20.00 4.65 -6.05
N SER A 340 -20.64 4.28 -7.16
CA SER A 340 -21.22 2.94 -7.35
C SER A 340 -20.14 1.84 -7.37
N MET A 341 -19.02 2.08 -8.03
CA MET A 341 -17.86 1.18 -8.01
C MET A 341 -17.34 0.96 -6.57
N VAL A 342 -17.16 2.06 -5.84
CA VAL A 342 -16.60 2.00 -4.49
C VAL A 342 -17.54 1.29 -3.53
N LEU A 343 -18.84 1.59 -3.57
CA LEU A 343 -19.83 0.89 -2.73
C LEU A 343 -19.79 -0.62 -2.94
N CYS A 344 -19.76 -1.08 -4.20
CA CYS A 344 -19.61 -2.51 -4.52
C CYS A 344 -18.25 -3.08 -4.12
N GLY A 345 -17.20 -2.25 -4.13
CA GLY A 345 -15.83 -2.64 -3.82
C GLY A 345 -15.49 -2.61 -2.32
N LEU A 346 -16.31 -2.06 -1.43
CA LEU A 346 -15.96 -1.91 -0.01
C LEU A 346 -15.73 -3.25 0.71
N SER A 347 -16.44 -4.31 0.29
CA SER A 347 -16.23 -5.66 0.83
C SER A 347 -14.80 -6.17 0.60
N PHE A 348 -14.06 -5.66 -0.39
CA PHE A 348 -12.64 -5.92 -0.59
C PHE A 348 -11.84 -5.69 0.69
N MET A 349 -11.99 -4.52 1.31
CA MET A 349 -11.24 -4.19 2.53
C MET A 349 -11.72 -4.96 3.75
N TYR A 350 -12.99 -5.31 3.80
CA TYR A 350 -13.52 -6.17 4.84
C TYR A 350 -12.88 -7.57 4.78
N PHE A 351 -12.92 -8.22 3.63
CA PHE A 351 -12.32 -9.56 3.45
C PHE A 351 -10.81 -9.52 3.68
N LYS A 352 -10.14 -8.44 3.23
CA LYS A 352 -8.73 -8.22 3.49
C LYS A 352 -8.43 -8.15 4.99
N ALA A 353 -9.25 -7.50 5.78
CA ALA A 353 -9.10 -7.44 7.23
C ALA A 353 -9.21 -8.82 7.91
N VAL A 354 -10.01 -9.72 7.35
CA VAL A 354 -10.14 -11.08 7.86
C VAL A 354 -8.95 -11.96 7.46
N TYR A 355 -8.53 -11.96 6.19
CA TYR A 355 -7.50 -12.89 5.73
C TYR A 355 -6.06 -12.44 6.00
N THR A 356 -5.78 -11.14 6.06
CA THR A 356 -4.39 -10.65 6.20
C THR A 356 -3.64 -11.24 7.41
N PRO A 357 -4.24 -11.34 8.61
CA PRO A 357 -3.56 -12.01 9.72
C PRO A 357 -3.24 -13.48 9.46
N ILE A 358 -4.06 -14.17 8.66
CA ILE A 358 -3.84 -15.57 8.26
C ILE A 358 -2.72 -15.64 7.22
N ALA A 359 -2.71 -14.70 6.25
CA ALA A 359 -1.74 -14.65 5.15
C ALA A 359 -0.30 -14.47 5.61
N TYR A 360 -0.07 -13.98 6.84
CA TYR A 360 1.29 -13.88 7.41
C TYR A 360 1.89 -15.21 7.88
N LEU A 361 1.12 -16.30 7.95
CA LEU A 361 1.62 -17.60 8.40
C LEU A 361 2.84 -18.12 7.62
N PRO A 362 2.85 -18.16 6.27
CA PRO A 362 4.01 -18.59 5.50
C PRO A 362 5.23 -17.72 5.73
N LEU A 363 5.05 -16.40 5.84
CA LEU A 363 6.13 -15.45 6.08
C LEU A 363 6.74 -15.67 7.47
N ALA A 364 5.91 -15.83 8.51
CA ALA A 364 6.36 -16.12 9.87
C ALA A 364 7.07 -17.46 10.01
N ARG A 365 6.77 -18.42 9.12
CA ARG A 365 7.36 -19.78 9.07
C ARG A 365 8.51 -19.91 8.06
N GLY A 366 8.81 -18.85 7.29
CA GLY A 366 9.85 -18.90 6.24
C GLY A 366 9.48 -19.71 5.00
N HIS A 367 8.21 -20.02 4.79
CA HIS A 367 7.74 -20.82 3.64
C HIS A 367 7.49 -19.93 2.41
N SER A 368 8.53 -19.30 1.88
CA SER A 368 8.47 -18.33 0.78
C SER A 368 7.83 -18.89 -0.50
N ARG A 369 8.00 -20.19 -0.79
CA ARG A 369 7.39 -20.80 -1.99
C ARG A 369 5.87 -20.86 -1.91
N LEU A 370 5.32 -21.21 -0.75
CA LEU A 370 3.88 -21.23 -0.55
C LEU A 370 3.31 -19.82 -0.61
N TYR A 371 3.99 -18.83 0.00
CA TYR A 371 3.61 -17.42 -0.10
C TYR A 371 3.52 -16.97 -1.57
N LEU A 372 4.55 -17.24 -2.37
CA LEU A 372 4.57 -16.88 -3.79
C LEU A 372 3.46 -17.56 -4.59
N LEU A 373 3.19 -18.83 -4.31
CA LEU A 373 2.12 -19.56 -5.00
C LEU A 373 0.74 -18.93 -4.70
N MET A 374 0.49 -18.58 -3.44
CA MET A 374 -0.78 -17.93 -3.04
C MET A 374 -0.92 -16.54 -3.68
N GLU A 375 0.15 -15.73 -3.67
CA GLU A 375 0.19 -14.43 -4.35
C GLU A 375 -0.04 -14.55 -5.86
N PHE A 376 0.59 -15.52 -6.51
CA PHE A 376 0.38 -15.77 -7.93
C PHE A 376 -1.08 -16.12 -8.23
N LEU A 377 -1.64 -17.07 -7.49
CA LEU A 377 -3.03 -17.53 -7.67
C LEU A 377 -4.01 -16.36 -7.45
N TYR A 378 -3.82 -15.57 -6.38
CA TYR A 378 -4.62 -14.38 -6.14
C TYR A 378 -4.57 -13.41 -7.32
N ASN A 379 -3.38 -13.05 -7.80
CA ASN A 379 -3.23 -12.08 -8.87
C ASN A 379 -3.82 -12.56 -10.20
N VAL A 380 -3.75 -13.86 -10.51
CA VAL A 380 -4.43 -14.44 -11.67
C VAL A 380 -5.94 -14.30 -11.54
N VAL A 381 -6.52 -14.74 -10.42
CA VAL A 381 -7.97 -14.65 -10.19
C VAL A 381 -8.44 -13.20 -10.15
N PHE A 382 -7.70 -12.32 -9.48
CA PHE A 382 -7.95 -10.88 -9.46
C PHE A 382 -8.02 -10.31 -10.88
N THR A 383 -7.02 -10.58 -11.71
CA THR A 383 -6.95 -10.07 -13.09
C THR A 383 -8.15 -10.56 -13.91
N VAL A 384 -8.43 -11.85 -13.89
CA VAL A 384 -9.53 -12.43 -14.64
C VAL A 384 -10.87 -11.88 -14.16
N LEU A 385 -11.14 -11.87 -12.86
CA LEU A 385 -12.41 -11.37 -12.33
C LEU A 385 -12.63 -9.89 -12.63
N VAL A 386 -11.59 -9.04 -12.49
CA VAL A 386 -11.74 -7.61 -12.75
C VAL A 386 -11.94 -7.32 -14.23
N ILE A 387 -11.25 -8.01 -15.14
CA ILE A 387 -11.48 -7.90 -16.58
C ILE A 387 -12.90 -8.33 -16.94
N VAL A 388 -13.33 -9.50 -16.50
CA VAL A 388 -14.68 -10.01 -16.75
C VAL A 388 -15.74 -9.09 -16.14
N GLY A 389 -15.57 -8.69 -14.89
CA GLY A 389 -16.49 -7.78 -14.21
C GLY A 389 -16.62 -6.45 -14.93
N TYR A 390 -15.49 -5.87 -15.35
CA TYR A 390 -15.48 -4.63 -16.11
C TYR A 390 -16.14 -4.79 -17.48
N HIS A 391 -15.91 -5.91 -18.18
CA HIS A 391 -16.55 -6.20 -19.46
C HIS A 391 -18.08 -6.26 -19.34
N VAL A 392 -18.60 -6.90 -18.28
CA VAL A 392 -20.04 -7.13 -18.09
C VAL A 392 -20.78 -5.88 -17.61
N ARG A 393 -20.23 -5.11 -16.67
CA ARG A 393 -20.92 -3.96 -16.04
C ARG A 393 -20.02 -2.72 -15.86
N GLY A 394 -18.96 -2.58 -16.65
CA GLY A 394 -18.05 -1.43 -16.59
C GLY A 394 -17.43 -1.26 -15.20
N ILE A 395 -17.29 -0.02 -14.75
CA ILE A 395 -16.63 0.30 -13.47
C ILE A 395 -17.36 -0.33 -12.26
N VAL A 396 -18.68 -0.48 -12.30
CA VAL A 396 -19.45 -1.13 -11.21
C VAL A 396 -19.10 -2.61 -11.13
N GLY A 397 -19.02 -3.28 -12.29
CA GLY A 397 -18.59 -4.68 -12.38
C GLY A 397 -17.16 -4.87 -11.87
N ALA A 398 -16.25 -3.93 -12.13
CA ALA A 398 -14.92 -3.95 -11.54
C ALA A 398 -14.96 -3.85 -10.00
N GLY A 399 -15.82 -3.00 -9.43
CA GLY A 399 -16.00 -2.92 -7.97
C GLY A 399 -16.48 -4.22 -7.35
N ILE A 400 -17.46 -4.88 -7.98
CA ILE A 400 -17.93 -6.21 -7.55
C ILE A 400 -16.81 -7.24 -7.64
N ALA A 401 -16.08 -7.25 -8.76
CA ALA A 401 -14.98 -8.18 -9.00
C ALA A 401 -13.83 -8.03 -7.99
N LEU A 402 -13.51 -6.80 -7.58
CA LEU A 402 -12.55 -6.54 -6.50
C LEU A 402 -12.97 -7.24 -5.20
N SER A 403 -14.25 -7.12 -4.83
CA SER A 403 -14.79 -7.79 -3.63
C SER A 403 -14.78 -9.31 -3.76
N LEU A 404 -15.15 -9.86 -4.93
CA LEU A 404 -15.14 -11.30 -5.19
C LEU A 404 -13.72 -11.87 -5.19
N ALA A 405 -12.71 -11.16 -5.75
CA ALA A 405 -11.33 -11.58 -5.74
C ALA A 405 -10.79 -11.74 -4.30
N ASN A 406 -11.13 -10.80 -3.41
CA ASN A 406 -10.71 -10.89 -2.00
C ASN A 406 -11.51 -11.92 -1.20
N LEU A 407 -12.77 -12.16 -1.56
CA LEU A 407 -13.53 -13.28 -1.00
C LEU A 407 -12.90 -14.62 -1.41
N PHE A 408 -12.52 -14.77 -2.68
CA PHE A 408 -11.80 -15.94 -3.16
C PHE A 408 -10.49 -16.14 -2.37
N ASP A 409 -9.71 -15.07 -2.19
CA ASP A 409 -8.45 -15.13 -1.44
C ASP A 409 -8.66 -15.54 0.02
N LEU A 410 -9.68 -14.98 0.69
CA LEU A 410 -10.08 -15.39 2.04
C LEU A 410 -10.40 -16.88 2.12
N ILE A 411 -11.19 -17.40 1.18
CA ILE A 411 -11.57 -18.82 1.14
C ILE A 411 -10.32 -19.68 0.87
N ASN A 412 -9.55 -19.34 -0.16
CA ASN A 412 -8.36 -20.07 -0.57
C ASN A 412 -7.31 -20.14 0.53
N ILE A 413 -6.93 -18.99 1.12
CA ILE A 413 -5.97 -18.91 2.23
C ILE A 413 -6.50 -19.71 3.44
N SER A 414 -7.79 -19.57 3.79
CA SER A 414 -8.37 -20.29 4.93
C SER A 414 -8.33 -21.79 4.74
N LEU A 415 -8.66 -22.30 3.54
CA LEU A 415 -8.65 -23.73 3.24
C LEU A 415 -7.24 -24.32 3.18
N VAL A 416 -6.33 -23.65 2.46
CA VAL A 416 -4.94 -24.12 2.33
C VAL A 416 -4.23 -24.11 3.66
N TYR A 417 -4.38 -23.03 4.44
CA TYR A 417 -3.65 -22.92 5.71
C TYR A 417 -4.31 -23.69 6.85
N ALA A 418 -5.59 -24.04 6.72
CA ALA A 418 -6.18 -25.06 7.59
C ALA A 418 -5.49 -26.43 7.43
N ARG A 419 -5.13 -26.81 6.19
CA ARG A 419 -4.44 -28.06 5.91
C ARG A 419 -2.95 -28.02 6.24
N VAL A 420 -2.26 -26.92 5.88
CA VAL A 420 -0.78 -26.81 5.99
C VAL A 420 -0.34 -26.40 7.39
N TYR A 421 -1.09 -25.54 8.07
CA TYR A 421 -0.72 -24.95 9.36
C TYR A 421 -1.70 -25.30 10.49
N ASP A 422 -2.71 -26.13 10.21
CA ASP A 422 -3.79 -26.44 11.17
C ASP A 422 -4.49 -25.16 11.68
N PHE A 423 -4.59 -24.13 10.84
CA PHE A 423 -5.32 -22.94 11.20
C PHE A 423 -6.81 -23.25 11.35
N ARG A 424 -7.43 -22.72 12.41
CA ARG A 424 -8.87 -22.84 12.65
C ARG A 424 -9.43 -21.52 13.15
N PHE A 425 -10.55 -21.13 12.55
CA PHE A 425 -11.34 -20.04 13.11
C PHE A 425 -11.95 -20.46 14.46
N GLU A 426 -11.84 -19.60 15.46
CA GLU A 426 -12.65 -19.74 16.65
C GLU A 426 -14.12 -19.45 16.32
N ARG A 427 -15.06 -20.30 16.79
CA ARG A 427 -16.50 -20.11 16.55
C ARG A 427 -16.99 -18.69 16.87
N ARG A 428 -16.46 -18.10 17.94
CA ARG A 428 -16.80 -16.73 18.35
C ARG A 428 -16.28 -15.68 17.39
N THR A 429 -15.07 -15.83 16.86
CA THR A 429 -14.48 -14.94 15.84
C THR A 429 -15.26 -15.04 14.54
N LEU A 430 -15.58 -16.25 14.10
CA LEU A 430 -16.36 -16.46 12.88
C LEU A 430 -17.74 -15.80 12.96
N LEU A 431 -18.48 -16.00 14.08
CA LEU A 431 -19.78 -15.35 14.30
C LEU A 431 -19.66 -13.82 14.28
N ARG A 432 -18.61 -13.24 14.87
CA ARG A 432 -18.36 -11.80 14.82
C ARG A 432 -18.10 -11.31 13.40
N CYS A 433 -17.31 -12.04 12.63
CA CYS A 433 -17.10 -11.74 11.21
C CYS A 433 -18.44 -11.77 10.44
N ILE A 434 -19.27 -12.76 10.64
CA ILE A 434 -20.57 -12.87 9.94
C ILE A 434 -21.48 -11.68 10.33
N VAL A 435 -21.62 -11.38 11.63
CA VAL A 435 -22.47 -10.28 12.11
C VAL A 435 -21.98 -8.93 11.59
N GLN A 436 -20.67 -8.67 11.67
CA GLN A 436 -20.11 -7.41 11.18
C GLN A 436 -20.22 -7.29 9.66
N TYR A 437 -20.07 -8.37 8.92
CA TYR A 437 -20.29 -8.36 7.47
C TYR A 437 -21.75 -8.08 7.13
N ALA A 438 -22.71 -8.66 7.83
CA ALA A 438 -24.11 -8.37 7.66
C ALA A 438 -24.43 -6.89 7.93
N LEU A 439 -23.84 -6.29 8.97
CA LEU A 439 -23.97 -4.86 9.25
C LEU A 439 -23.33 -4.01 8.14
N LEU A 440 -22.17 -4.40 7.61
CA LEU A 440 -21.55 -3.72 6.47
C LEU A 440 -22.46 -3.75 5.23
N VAL A 441 -22.99 -4.91 4.88
CA VAL A 441 -23.93 -5.06 3.73
C VAL A 441 -25.17 -4.20 3.93
N ALA A 442 -25.75 -4.19 5.13
CA ALA A 442 -26.90 -3.33 5.46
C ALA A 442 -26.54 -1.84 5.33
N GLY A 443 -25.34 -1.44 5.79
CA GLY A 443 -24.80 -0.08 5.66
C GLY A 443 -24.59 0.33 4.20
N ILE A 444 -24.01 -0.56 3.39
CA ILE A 444 -23.88 -0.34 1.93
C ILE A 444 -25.26 -0.22 1.29
N GLY A 445 -26.21 -1.10 1.63
CA GLY A 445 -27.59 -1.02 1.15
C GLY A 445 -28.25 0.32 1.48
N ALA A 446 -28.11 0.81 2.73
CA ALA A 446 -28.57 2.14 3.11
C ALA A 446 -27.88 3.26 2.27
N ALA A 447 -26.58 3.11 1.99
CA ALA A 447 -25.81 4.09 1.24
C ALA A 447 -26.23 4.21 -0.24
N THR A 448 -26.88 3.20 -0.83
CA THR A 448 -27.40 3.25 -2.21
C THR A 448 -28.68 4.06 -2.34
N ILE A 449 -29.35 4.39 -1.23
CA ILE A 449 -30.61 5.14 -1.25
C ILE A 449 -30.34 6.59 -1.69
N ALA A 450 -31.09 7.06 -2.69
CA ALA A 450 -30.93 8.39 -3.26
C ALA A 450 -31.34 9.51 -2.27
N ASN A 451 -32.43 9.30 -1.52
CA ASN A 451 -32.93 10.28 -0.55
C ASN A 451 -31.98 10.34 0.66
N TRP A 452 -31.40 11.52 0.88
CA TRP A 452 -30.42 11.73 1.93
C TRP A 452 -30.98 11.54 3.34
N GLY A 453 -32.23 11.98 3.59
CA GLY A 453 -32.88 11.77 4.88
C GLY A 453 -33.10 10.29 5.21
N VAL A 454 -33.62 9.52 4.24
CA VAL A 454 -33.85 8.09 4.41
C VAL A 454 -32.53 7.33 4.53
N LYS A 455 -31.52 7.72 3.75
CA LYS A 455 -30.16 7.17 3.86
C LYS A 455 -29.60 7.29 5.27
N LEU A 456 -29.69 8.47 5.87
CA LEU A 456 -29.18 8.71 7.23
C LEU A 456 -30.07 8.02 8.28
N LEU A 457 -31.40 8.05 8.10
CA LEU A 457 -32.34 7.39 9.02
C LEU A 457 -32.08 5.88 9.14
N LEU A 458 -31.75 5.22 8.04
CA LEU A 458 -31.44 3.78 8.04
C LEU A 458 -29.97 3.49 8.31
N GLY A 459 -29.05 4.32 7.81
CA GLY A 459 -27.63 4.08 7.89
C GLY A 459 -27.01 4.40 9.25
N LEU A 460 -27.44 5.47 9.93
CA LEU A 460 -26.90 5.83 11.23
C LEU A 460 -27.19 4.81 12.34
N PRO A 461 -28.39 4.18 12.42
CA PRO A 461 -28.63 3.07 13.35
C PRO A 461 -27.71 1.86 13.09
N VAL A 462 -27.49 1.50 11.81
CA VAL A 462 -26.57 0.41 11.44
C VAL A 462 -25.13 0.75 11.88
N LEU A 463 -24.68 1.98 11.63
CA LEU A 463 -23.40 2.47 12.11
C LEU A 463 -23.30 2.44 13.64
N GLY A 464 -24.34 2.92 14.33
CA GLY A 464 -24.44 2.91 15.78
C GLY A 464 -24.37 1.51 16.38
N LEU A 465 -25.07 0.55 15.78
CA LEU A 465 -25.01 -0.86 16.18
C LEU A 465 -23.60 -1.45 15.99
N SER A 466 -22.95 -1.17 14.85
CA SER A 466 -21.58 -1.63 14.60
C SER A 466 -20.58 -1.02 15.58
N LEU A 467 -20.69 0.27 15.88
CA LEU A 467 -19.85 0.96 16.88
C LEU A 467 -20.09 0.42 18.28
N TRP A 468 -21.36 0.23 18.67
CA TRP A 468 -21.70 -0.32 19.98
C TRP A 468 -21.14 -1.74 20.18
N PHE A 469 -21.27 -2.58 19.14
CA PHE A 469 -20.73 -3.93 19.14
C PHE A 469 -19.21 -3.94 19.24
N ALA A 470 -18.55 -3.06 18.46
CA ALA A 470 -17.10 -2.88 18.51
C ALA A 470 -16.63 -2.40 19.88
N TRP A 471 -17.29 -1.37 20.45
CA TRP A 471 -16.94 -0.80 21.76
C TRP A 471 -17.08 -1.83 22.88
N ASN A 472 -18.20 -2.54 22.95
CA ASN A 472 -18.46 -3.52 24.01
C ASN A 472 -17.45 -4.68 24.00
N LEU A 473 -17.02 -5.12 22.81
CA LEU A 473 -16.05 -6.21 22.70
C LEU A 473 -14.62 -5.74 22.97
N LEU A 474 -14.23 -4.58 22.45
CA LEU A 474 -12.90 -4.01 22.68
C LEU A 474 -12.72 -3.63 24.16
N ARG A 475 -13.74 -3.06 24.81
CA ARG A 475 -13.71 -2.74 26.23
C ARG A 475 -13.47 -3.97 27.11
N LYS A 476 -14.06 -5.12 26.76
CA LYS A 476 -13.88 -6.38 27.53
C LYS A 476 -12.53 -7.04 27.30
N LYS A 477 -11.85 -6.77 26.18
CA LYS A 477 -10.60 -7.45 25.78
C LYS A 477 -9.34 -6.61 25.98
N THR A 478 -9.47 -5.30 26.17
CA THR A 478 -8.34 -4.38 26.27
C THR A 478 -8.52 -3.43 27.44
N ASN A 479 -7.43 -3.17 28.19
CA ASN A 479 -7.40 -2.13 29.22
C ASN A 479 -7.36 -0.71 28.61
N ILE A 480 -7.98 -0.52 27.43
CA ILE A 480 -8.01 0.77 26.72
C ILE A 480 -8.74 1.82 27.57
N VAL A 481 -9.79 1.44 28.30
CA VAL A 481 -10.56 2.36 29.16
C VAL A 481 -9.68 2.91 30.28
N ASP A 482 -8.87 2.06 30.91
CA ASP A 482 -7.95 2.49 31.98
C ASP A 482 -6.83 3.37 31.42
N LYS A 483 -6.35 3.08 30.21
CA LYS A 483 -5.38 3.94 29.51
C LYS A 483 -5.97 5.29 29.09
N ILE A 484 -7.18 5.32 28.54
CA ILE A 484 -7.86 6.58 28.19
C ILE A 484 -8.14 7.41 29.46
N LYS A 485 -8.62 6.80 30.52
CA LYS A 485 -8.80 7.47 31.82
C LYS A 485 -7.48 8.02 32.39
N SER A 486 -6.37 7.29 32.25
CA SER A 486 -5.06 7.75 32.71
C SER A 486 -4.50 8.91 31.86
N VAL A 487 -4.82 8.97 30.57
CA VAL A 487 -4.42 10.08 29.68
C VAL A 487 -5.29 11.32 29.93
N ILE A 488 -6.59 11.15 30.12
CA ILE A 488 -7.53 12.27 30.43
C ILE A 488 -7.31 12.78 31.86
N GLY A 489 -7.01 11.89 32.80
CA GLY A 489 -6.72 12.26 34.19
C GLY A 489 -5.39 13.03 34.36
N ARG A 490 -4.40 12.81 33.49
CA ARG A 490 -3.13 13.57 33.48
C ARG A 490 -3.26 15.00 32.90
N LYS A 491 -4.36 15.35 32.25
CA LYS A 491 -4.63 16.72 31.79
C LYS A 491 -5.37 17.59 32.82
N LYS A 492 -5.67 17.04 34.01
CA LYS A 492 -6.35 17.76 35.10
C LYS A 492 -5.44 17.96 36.33
N GLN A 493 -4.19 17.63 36.25
CA GLN A 493 -3.12 18.02 37.17
C GLN A 493 -2.08 18.84 36.38
#